data_f09913f9caa66190d322aa0f19c7bebf
#
_entry.id   f09913f9caa66190d322aa0f19c7bebf
#
_cell.length_a   1.000
_cell.length_b   1.000
_cell.length_c   1.000
_cell.angle_alpha   90.00
_cell.angle_beta   90.00
_cell.angle_gamma   90.00
#
_symmetry.space_group_name_H-M   'P 1'
#
loop_
_entity.id
_entity.type
_entity.pdbx_description
1 polymer ?
#
loop_
_entity_poly.entity_id
_entity_poly.type
_entity_poly.pdbx_seq_one_letter_code
_entity_poly.pdbx_strand_id
1 'polypeptide(L)'
;MKIFKNTAFIVAGLLLFSCTEDKAILSDNTLLNYEIPKVPVNTDYTVGAIYKMEKITSTLETPSIGKYNVINGNVGPTVYEKHVNQAQTAGVDFFIFNFRSSYNPTQNDDDKAFIDNLQTAPNANDMKFAFSYNFGNMSLLNTNRIEPAGLVPTFLNDFELMLPYFQKANYMKINGKAVVYMNNSFNLFANDNPALYQQLRTQMRALGVELYLIGMQDPWTPTLRYNFRFVNCVDALTVTNYTLINKSFYDRFYFFHKFIDLAWSGYKDKDGVEYNHKATLAKYNIEFVPTISPSYNAIAAANYDIPKNADWFKANCNIARRASGANKLVIIDSFNDWNLDTQIESATSYGDEYLKILRAEFKLNQQ
;
A
#
# COMPACT_ATOMS: atom_id res chain seq x y z
N MET A 1 4.46 18.29 -68.80
CA MET A 1 3.50 18.27 -67.67
C MET A 1 2.76 16.92 -67.61
N LYS A 2 3.48 15.80 -67.62
CA LYS A 2 2.90 14.44 -67.55
C LYS A 2 3.62 13.49 -66.55
N ILE A 3 4.66 13.97 -65.86
CA ILE A 3 5.47 13.12 -64.96
C ILE A 3 5.00 13.20 -63.47
N PHE A 4 4.23 14.22 -63.10
CA PHE A 4 3.79 14.44 -61.71
C PHE A 4 2.55 13.64 -61.29
N LYS A 5 1.82 12.98 -62.19
CA LYS A 5 0.62 12.21 -61.85
C LYS A 5 0.90 10.77 -61.39
N ASN A 6 2.02 10.21 -61.76
CA ASN A 6 2.33 8.81 -61.41
C ASN A 6 3.06 8.66 -60.07
N THR A 7 3.71 9.72 -59.56
CA THR A 7 4.41 9.68 -58.26
C THR A 7 3.42 9.78 -57.09
N ALA A 8 2.29 10.47 -57.25
CA ALA A 8 1.27 10.58 -56.23
C ALA A 8 0.53 9.24 -55.95
N PHE A 9 0.42 8.39 -56.95
CA PHE A 9 -0.23 7.06 -56.81
C PHE A 9 0.67 6.04 -56.12
N ILE A 10 1.98 6.12 -56.28
CA ILE A 10 2.91 5.22 -55.64
C ILE A 10 3.07 5.57 -54.11
N VAL A 11 3.02 6.86 -53.75
CA VAL A 11 3.08 7.29 -52.35
C VAL A 11 1.77 6.97 -51.61
N ALA A 12 0.60 7.07 -52.28
CA ALA A 12 -0.68 6.67 -51.68
C ALA A 12 -0.79 5.14 -51.50
N GLY A 13 -0.16 4.34 -52.37
CA GLY A 13 -0.10 2.89 -52.27
C GLY A 13 0.79 2.40 -51.12
N LEU A 14 1.89 3.11 -50.82
CA LEU A 14 2.81 2.76 -49.72
C LEU A 14 2.24 3.12 -48.34
N LEU A 15 1.33 4.09 -48.24
CA LEU A 15 0.66 4.45 -47.00
C LEU A 15 -0.47 3.48 -46.60
N LEU A 16 -0.99 2.69 -47.56
CA LEU A 16 -2.03 1.71 -47.27
C LEU A 16 -1.50 0.35 -46.79
N PHE A 17 -0.23 0.05 -46.98
CA PHE A 17 0.39 -1.17 -46.49
C PHE A 17 0.95 -1.05 -45.06
N SER A 18 1.04 0.15 -44.50
CA SER A 18 1.53 0.39 -43.15
C SER A 18 0.52 0.07 -42.03
N CYS A 19 -0.76 -0.14 -42.38
CA CYS A 19 -1.82 -0.37 -41.38
C CYS A 19 -2.24 -1.84 -41.21
N THR A 20 -1.63 -2.78 -41.91
CA THR A 20 -2.06 -4.18 -41.84
C THR A 20 -1.23 -5.06 -40.86
N GLU A 21 -0.03 -4.61 -40.48
CA GLU A 21 0.79 -5.37 -39.54
C GLU A 21 0.36 -5.15 -38.07
N ASP A 22 -0.22 -4.00 -37.73
CA ASP A 22 -0.67 -3.72 -36.37
C ASP A 22 -1.88 -4.58 -35.92
N LYS A 23 -2.67 -5.11 -36.82
CA LYS A 23 -3.81 -5.98 -36.47
C LYS A 23 -3.40 -7.38 -36.03
N ALA A 24 -2.30 -7.92 -36.52
CA ALA A 24 -1.80 -9.21 -36.10
C ALA A 24 -1.15 -9.15 -34.69
N ILE A 25 -0.50 -8.05 -34.36
CA ILE A 25 0.11 -7.83 -33.04
C ILE A 25 -0.96 -7.61 -31.95
N LEU A 26 -2.08 -7.00 -32.29
CA LEU A 26 -3.20 -6.82 -31.36
C LEU A 26 -4.00 -8.10 -31.07
N SER A 27 -3.99 -9.07 -31.97
CA SER A 27 -4.72 -10.36 -31.77
C SER A 27 -4.03 -11.28 -30.74
N ASP A 28 -2.73 -11.15 -30.56
CA ASP A 28 -1.93 -11.89 -29.56
C ASP A 28 -1.69 -11.08 -28.28
N ASN A 29 -2.46 -10.02 -28.05
CA ASN A 29 -2.29 -9.19 -26.86
C ASN A 29 -2.64 -10.00 -25.61
N THR A 30 -1.61 -10.39 -24.89
CA THR A 30 -1.67 -11.16 -23.63
C THR A 30 -2.65 -10.54 -22.63
N LEU A 31 -2.76 -9.20 -22.60
CA LEU A 31 -3.66 -8.50 -21.67
C LEU A 31 -5.14 -8.74 -21.98
N LEU A 32 -5.52 -8.79 -23.27
CA LEU A 32 -6.91 -9.02 -23.68
C LEU A 32 -7.39 -10.42 -23.29
N ASN A 33 -6.55 -11.42 -23.54
CA ASN A 33 -6.88 -12.83 -23.34
C ASN A 33 -6.53 -13.34 -21.95
N TYR A 34 -5.88 -12.52 -21.13
CA TYR A 34 -5.49 -12.92 -19.80
C TYR A 34 -6.70 -13.01 -18.86
N GLU A 35 -6.86 -14.16 -18.26
CA GLU A 35 -7.82 -14.37 -17.18
C GLU A 35 -7.09 -14.48 -15.85
N ILE A 36 -7.52 -13.67 -14.86
CA ILE A 36 -6.92 -13.69 -13.52
C ILE A 36 -7.31 -15.00 -12.83
N PRO A 37 -6.35 -15.87 -12.51
CA PRO A 37 -6.66 -17.12 -11.82
C PRO A 37 -7.25 -16.84 -10.43
N LYS A 38 -8.29 -17.60 -10.06
CA LYS A 38 -8.87 -17.53 -8.71
C LYS A 38 -8.02 -18.35 -7.75
N VAL A 39 -7.73 -17.78 -6.59
CA VAL A 39 -7.03 -18.43 -5.48
C VAL A 39 -8.00 -18.66 -4.34
N PRO A 40 -8.25 -19.92 -3.94
CA PRO A 40 -9.12 -20.21 -2.81
C PRO A 40 -8.48 -19.74 -1.50
N VAL A 41 -9.32 -19.41 -0.51
CA VAL A 41 -8.87 -19.13 0.86
C VAL A 41 -8.70 -20.47 1.57
N ASN A 42 -7.49 -21.00 1.59
CA ASN A 42 -7.15 -22.29 2.22
C ASN A 42 -6.32 -22.12 3.50
N THR A 43 -6.06 -20.91 3.91
CA THR A 43 -5.33 -20.50 5.11
C THR A 43 -5.65 -19.06 5.41
N ASP A 44 -5.48 -18.66 6.67
CA ASP A 44 -5.59 -17.27 7.07
C ASP A 44 -4.44 -16.44 6.49
N TYR A 45 -4.78 -15.22 6.08
CA TYR A 45 -3.83 -14.17 5.72
C TYR A 45 -3.66 -13.22 6.90
N THR A 46 -2.49 -12.62 7.01
CA THR A 46 -2.25 -11.53 7.95
C THR A 46 -2.71 -10.22 7.32
N VAL A 47 -3.69 -9.57 7.90
CA VAL A 47 -4.32 -8.35 7.35
C VAL A 47 -3.99 -7.16 8.23
N GLY A 48 -3.19 -6.23 7.71
CA GLY A 48 -3.00 -4.91 8.31
C GLY A 48 -3.94 -3.88 7.68
N ALA A 49 -4.41 -2.91 8.44
CA ALA A 49 -5.20 -1.81 7.88
C ALA A 49 -4.63 -0.45 8.32
N ILE A 50 -4.42 0.45 7.36
CA ILE A 50 -4.00 1.82 7.66
C ILE A 50 -5.14 2.52 8.39
N TYR A 51 -4.81 3.05 9.57
CA TYR A 51 -5.75 3.74 10.43
C TYR A 51 -5.50 5.25 10.38
N LYS A 52 -6.49 5.99 9.93
CA LYS A 52 -6.40 7.45 9.84
C LYS A 52 -6.79 8.09 11.16
N MET A 53 -5.94 9.01 11.56
CA MET A 53 -6.05 9.78 12.80
C MET A 53 -6.71 11.13 12.56
N GLU A 54 -6.82 11.51 11.29
CA GLU A 54 -7.23 12.83 10.85
C GLU A 54 -8.75 13.04 10.94
N LYS A 55 -9.13 14.31 11.09
CA LYS A 55 -10.53 14.73 11.07
C LYS A 55 -11.19 14.37 9.73
N ILE A 56 -12.40 13.86 9.81
CA ILE A 56 -13.28 13.75 8.63
C ILE A 56 -13.72 15.17 8.25
N THR A 57 -13.17 15.69 7.17
CA THR A 57 -13.50 17.03 6.65
C THR A 57 -14.55 16.96 5.55
N SER A 58 -14.53 15.89 4.78
CA SER A 58 -15.37 15.70 3.62
C SER A 58 -15.64 14.19 3.48
N THR A 59 -16.88 13.80 3.24
CA THR A 59 -17.22 12.38 3.09
C THR A 59 -18.45 12.24 2.19
N LEU A 60 -18.43 11.22 1.32
CA LEU A 60 -19.59 10.82 0.52
C LEU A 60 -20.58 10.00 1.33
N GLU A 61 -20.08 9.32 2.37
CA GLU A 61 -20.80 8.35 3.17
C GLU A 61 -20.78 8.75 4.65
N THR A 62 -21.65 8.17 5.45
CA THR A 62 -21.70 8.42 6.89
C THR A 62 -21.31 7.15 7.64
N PRO A 63 -20.32 7.21 8.59
CA PRO A 63 -20.01 6.07 9.43
C PRO A 63 -21.25 5.53 10.14
N SER A 64 -21.41 4.23 10.24
CA SER A 64 -22.55 3.60 10.93
C SER A 64 -22.62 3.97 12.42
N ILE A 65 -21.45 4.27 13.01
CA ILE A 65 -21.33 4.73 14.40
C ILE A 65 -21.61 6.21 14.57
N GLY A 66 -22.05 6.89 13.51
CA GLY A 66 -22.23 8.35 13.43
C GLY A 66 -20.94 9.10 13.09
N LYS A 67 -21.09 10.37 12.67
CA LYS A 67 -19.92 11.23 12.48
C LYS A 67 -19.26 11.41 13.84
N TYR A 68 -18.12 10.82 14.01
CA TYR A 68 -17.37 10.97 15.24
C TYR A 68 -16.62 12.32 15.24
N ASN A 69 -16.94 13.10 16.28
CA ASN A 69 -16.25 14.33 16.53
C ASN A 69 -14.83 14.03 17.04
N VAL A 70 -13.91 14.60 16.37
CA VAL A 70 -12.51 14.56 16.71
C VAL A 70 -12.26 15.72 17.69
N ILE A 71 -12.02 15.43 18.95
CA ILE A 71 -11.60 16.44 19.93
C ILE A 71 -10.13 16.75 19.62
N ASN A 72 -9.81 18.02 19.38
CA ASN A 72 -8.48 18.46 18.96
C ASN A 72 -7.94 17.77 17.68
N GLY A 73 -8.83 17.35 16.78
CA GLY A 73 -8.41 16.72 15.55
C GLY A 73 -8.34 15.19 15.61
N ASN A 74 -8.56 14.52 16.74
CA ASN A 74 -8.25 13.10 16.93
C ASN A 74 -9.46 12.24 17.32
N VAL A 75 -9.49 11.00 16.84
CA VAL A 75 -10.44 9.96 17.25
C VAL A 75 -10.21 9.61 18.73
N GLY A 76 -11.29 9.60 19.53
CA GLY A 76 -11.19 9.24 20.96
C GLY A 76 -11.28 7.74 21.21
N PRO A 77 -10.95 7.29 22.45
CA PRO A 77 -10.95 5.86 22.84
C PRO A 77 -12.30 5.15 22.62
N THR A 78 -13.42 5.83 22.87
CA THR A 78 -14.77 5.26 22.68
C THR A 78 -15.08 4.95 21.21
N VAL A 79 -14.57 5.74 20.26
CA VAL A 79 -14.70 5.45 18.85
C VAL A 79 -13.75 4.33 18.47
N TYR A 80 -12.52 4.37 18.99
CA TYR A 80 -11.52 3.32 18.75
C TYR A 80 -12.00 1.95 19.23
N GLU A 81 -12.66 1.88 20.40
CA GLU A 81 -13.27 0.64 20.88
C GLU A 81 -14.24 0.01 19.86
N LYS A 82 -15.08 0.83 19.24
CA LYS A 82 -16.00 0.37 18.18
C LYS A 82 -15.24 -0.07 16.93
N HIS A 83 -14.19 0.66 16.56
CA HIS A 83 -13.35 0.31 15.41
C HIS A 83 -12.61 -1.01 15.62
N VAL A 84 -12.11 -1.29 16.83
CA VAL A 84 -11.52 -2.58 17.18
C VAL A 84 -12.53 -3.71 16.98
N ASN A 85 -13.77 -3.56 17.45
CA ASN A 85 -14.83 -4.57 17.27
C ASN A 85 -15.16 -4.79 15.79
N GLN A 86 -15.26 -3.74 14.99
CA GLN A 86 -15.50 -3.85 13.55
C GLN A 86 -14.31 -4.52 12.83
N ALA A 87 -13.08 -4.14 13.18
CA ALA A 87 -11.87 -4.68 12.59
C ALA A 87 -11.71 -6.19 12.89
N GLN A 88 -12.01 -6.63 14.12
CA GLN A 88 -12.02 -8.05 14.49
C GLN A 88 -13.08 -8.81 13.69
N THR A 89 -14.28 -8.23 13.54
CA THR A 89 -15.34 -8.82 12.70
C THR A 89 -14.89 -8.97 11.25
N ALA A 90 -14.13 -8.03 10.73
CA ALA A 90 -13.56 -8.05 9.38
C ALA A 90 -12.37 -9.02 9.22
N GLY A 91 -11.78 -9.50 10.32
CA GLY A 91 -10.53 -10.29 10.29
C GLY A 91 -9.29 -9.43 10.03
N VAL A 92 -9.32 -8.15 10.41
CA VAL A 92 -8.12 -7.31 10.49
C VAL A 92 -7.31 -7.74 11.72
N ASP A 93 -6.02 -8.00 11.51
CA ASP A 93 -5.13 -8.47 12.59
C ASP A 93 -4.43 -7.33 13.31
N PHE A 94 -4.19 -6.21 12.61
CA PHE A 94 -3.53 -5.05 13.21
C PHE A 94 -3.84 -3.76 12.47
N PHE A 95 -3.82 -2.65 13.22
CA PHE A 95 -3.86 -1.31 12.65
C PHE A 95 -2.45 -0.78 12.40
N ILE A 96 -2.31 0.08 11.40
CA ILE A 96 -1.08 0.79 11.07
C ILE A 96 -1.29 2.27 11.36
N PHE A 97 -0.64 2.77 12.42
CA PHE A 97 -0.72 4.17 12.84
C PHE A 97 0.41 4.99 12.22
N ASN A 98 0.09 6.20 11.80
CA ASN A 98 1.11 7.14 11.35
C ASN A 98 2.01 7.55 12.54
N PHE A 99 3.32 7.58 12.29
CA PHE A 99 4.35 8.03 13.24
C PHE A 99 5.32 8.93 12.49
N ARG A 100 5.11 10.25 12.62
CA ARG A 100 5.93 11.25 11.95
C ARG A 100 7.29 11.40 12.62
N SER A 101 8.31 11.71 11.81
CA SER A 101 9.66 11.93 12.31
C SER A 101 9.71 13.09 13.34
N SER A 102 10.57 12.92 14.35
CA SER A 102 10.89 13.93 15.35
C SER A 102 11.66 15.13 14.77
N TYR A 103 11.96 15.15 13.49
CA TYR A 103 12.41 16.36 12.79
C TYR A 103 11.44 17.52 13.00
N ASN A 104 10.15 17.24 13.09
CA ASN A 104 9.16 18.15 13.65
C ASN A 104 8.65 17.59 15.00
N PRO A 105 9.21 18.04 16.14
CA PRO A 105 8.89 17.49 17.45
C PRO A 105 7.40 17.57 17.79
N THR A 106 6.75 18.70 17.48
CA THR A 106 5.31 18.89 17.75
C THR A 106 4.47 17.82 17.05
N GLN A 107 4.74 17.56 15.78
CA GLN A 107 3.99 16.53 15.04
C GLN A 107 4.25 15.12 15.57
N ASN A 108 5.48 14.84 16.00
CA ASN A 108 5.82 13.54 16.58
C ASN A 108 5.14 13.37 17.95
N ASP A 109 5.13 14.42 18.79
CA ASP A 109 4.47 14.41 20.09
C ASP A 109 2.95 14.27 19.96
N ASP A 110 2.33 14.91 18.97
CA ASP A 110 0.91 14.74 18.64
C ASP A 110 0.59 13.30 18.27
N ASP A 111 1.42 12.66 17.44
CA ASP A 111 1.21 11.24 17.04
C ASP A 111 1.32 10.29 18.24
N LYS A 112 2.33 10.48 19.10
CA LYS A 112 2.51 9.69 20.33
C LYS A 112 1.32 9.88 21.28
N ALA A 113 0.95 11.11 21.56
CA ALA A 113 -0.18 11.43 22.44
C ALA A 113 -1.48 10.83 21.93
N PHE A 114 -1.69 10.86 20.60
CA PHE A 114 -2.84 10.26 19.96
C PHE A 114 -2.85 8.73 20.15
N ILE A 115 -1.75 8.04 19.84
CA ILE A 115 -1.63 6.59 19.96
C ILE A 115 -1.83 6.18 21.42
N ASP A 116 -1.21 6.87 22.37
CA ASP A 116 -1.35 6.59 23.80
C ASP A 116 -2.81 6.77 24.25
N ASN A 117 -3.50 7.79 23.76
CA ASN A 117 -4.91 8.00 24.05
C ASN A 117 -5.78 6.86 23.49
N LEU A 118 -5.55 6.38 22.28
CA LEU A 118 -6.27 5.21 21.72
C LEU A 118 -6.05 3.94 22.56
N GLN A 119 -4.83 3.75 23.06
CA GLN A 119 -4.48 2.59 23.89
C GLN A 119 -5.17 2.59 25.27
N THR A 120 -5.89 3.64 25.63
CA THR A 120 -6.75 3.68 26.83
C THR A 120 -8.14 3.05 26.61
N ALA A 121 -8.50 2.71 25.38
CA ALA A 121 -9.77 2.02 25.10
C ALA A 121 -9.81 0.64 25.79
N PRO A 122 -10.97 0.21 26.33
CA PRO A 122 -11.07 -1.03 27.10
C PRO A 122 -10.58 -2.28 26.36
N ASN A 123 -10.79 -2.34 25.03
CA ASN A 123 -10.42 -3.46 24.16
C ASN A 123 -9.18 -3.16 23.30
N ALA A 124 -8.39 -2.13 23.63
CA ALA A 124 -7.21 -1.76 22.82
C ALA A 124 -6.19 -2.92 22.72
N ASN A 125 -6.06 -3.75 23.77
CA ASN A 125 -5.17 -4.89 23.75
C ASN A 125 -5.64 -6.07 22.90
N ASP A 126 -6.90 -6.06 22.47
CA ASP A 126 -7.47 -7.10 21.60
C ASP A 126 -7.13 -6.85 20.12
N MET A 127 -6.55 -5.69 19.82
CA MET A 127 -6.08 -5.31 18.48
C MET A 127 -4.58 -5.06 18.51
N LYS A 128 -3.85 -5.71 17.59
CA LYS A 128 -2.45 -5.38 17.39
C LYS A 128 -2.30 -4.07 16.61
N PHE A 129 -1.12 -3.45 16.73
CA PHE A 129 -0.79 -2.28 15.94
C PHE A 129 0.67 -2.29 15.50
N ALA A 130 0.96 -1.55 14.44
CA ALA A 130 2.29 -1.26 13.93
C ALA A 130 2.38 0.21 13.57
N PHE A 131 3.58 0.69 13.31
CA PHE A 131 3.79 2.06 12.86
C PHE A 131 4.01 2.15 11.35
N SER A 132 3.45 3.22 10.78
CA SER A 132 3.84 3.79 9.49
C SER A 132 4.78 4.94 9.77
N TYR A 133 6.09 4.70 9.69
CA TYR A 133 7.09 5.75 9.86
C TYR A 133 7.05 6.72 8.69
N ASN A 134 6.80 7.97 8.98
CA ASN A 134 6.66 9.05 8.01
C ASN A 134 7.73 10.12 8.22
N PHE A 135 8.71 10.13 7.33
CA PHE A 135 9.82 11.10 7.31
C PHE A 135 9.62 12.23 6.29
N GLY A 136 8.39 12.40 5.76
CA GLY A 136 8.08 13.41 4.73
C GLY A 136 8.42 14.85 5.14
N ASN A 137 8.38 15.14 6.45
CA ASN A 137 8.76 16.44 7.00
C ASN A 137 10.29 16.73 6.92
N MET A 138 11.13 15.71 6.71
CA MET A 138 12.58 15.89 6.47
C MET A 138 12.89 16.46 5.09
N SER A 139 11.95 16.48 4.16
CA SER A 139 12.10 17.02 2.79
C SER A 139 13.31 16.46 2.04
N LEU A 140 13.55 15.15 2.15
CA LEU A 140 14.66 14.49 1.48
C LEU A 140 14.40 14.40 -0.03
N LEU A 141 15.45 14.63 -0.81
CA LEU A 141 15.46 14.56 -2.26
C LEU A 141 16.75 13.87 -2.73
N ASN A 142 16.81 13.48 -3.99
CA ASN A 142 18.06 12.94 -4.56
C ASN A 142 19.23 13.95 -4.48
N THR A 143 18.92 15.24 -4.49
CA THR A 143 19.88 16.34 -4.33
C THR A 143 20.07 16.77 -2.87
N ASN A 144 19.23 16.27 -1.94
CA ASN A 144 19.30 16.56 -0.52
C ASN A 144 19.16 15.24 0.25
N ARG A 145 20.26 14.48 0.28
CA ARG A 145 20.30 13.16 0.92
C ARG A 145 20.43 13.30 2.43
N ILE A 146 20.09 12.23 3.14
CA ILE A 146 19.99 12.22 4.60
C ILE A 146 21.34 12.52 5.29
N GLU A 147 22.47 12.03 4.76
CA GLU A 147 23.80 12.26 5.34
C GLU A 147 24.25 13.72 5.19
N PRO A 148 24.30 14.33 3.97
CA PRO A 148 24.66 15.75 3.84
C PRO A 148 23.67 16.68 4.52
N ALA A 149 22.40 16.29 4.67
CA ALA A 149 21.41 17.04 5.45
C ALA A 149 21.64 16.95 6.96
N GLY A 150 22.54 16.09 7.44
CA GLY A 150 22.80 15.88 8.87
C GLY A 150 21.66 15.19 9.62
N LEU A 151 20.77 14.46 8.91
CA LEU A 151 19.52 13.92 9.47
C LEU A 151 19.61 12.43 9.87
N VAL A 152 20.76 11.79 9.68
CA VAL A 152 20.96 10.40 10.13
C VAL A 152 20.70 10.24 11.64
N PRO A 153 21.21 11.10 12.54
CA PRO A 153 20.91 10.99 13.96
C PRO A 153 19.40 11.09 14.27
N THR A 154 18.68 11.99 13.61
CA THR A 154 17.23 12.13 13.77
C THR A 154 16.51 10.87 13.31
N PHE A 155 16.86 10.33 12.14
CA PHE A 155 16.29 9.09 11.63
C PHE A 155 16.48 7.91 12.59
N LEU A 156 17.67 7.75 13.15
CA LEU A 156 17.97 6.69 14.11
C LEU A 156 17.22 6.89 15.44
N ASN A 157 17.19 8.13 15.94
CA ASN A 157 16.47 8.49 17.17
C ASN A 157 14.96 8.24 17.05
N ASP A 158 14.37 8.46 15.88
CA ASP A 158 12.95 8.20 15.68
C ASP A 158 12.56 6.75 16.01
N PHE A 159 13.43 5.79 15.69
CA PHE A 159 13.20 4.39 16.04
C PHE A 159 13.44 4.09 17.53
N GLU A 160 14.33 4.83 18.20
CA GLU A 160 14.45 4.77 19.66
C GLU A 160 13.18 5.29 20.34
N LEU A 161 12.56 6.35 19.82
CA LEU A 161 11.28 6.86 20.32
C LEU A 161 10.13 5.84 20.16
N MET A 162 10.23 4.90 19.22
CA MET A 162 9.26 3.81 19.06
C MET A 162 9.51 2.63 20.02
N LEU A 163 10.67 2.56 20.67
CA LEU A 163 11.08 1.42 21.49
C LEU A 163 10.06 1.02 22.58
N PRO A 164 9.46 1.95 23.36
CA PRO A 164 8.46 1.61 24.37
C PRO A 164 7.23 0.90 23.77
N TYR A 165 6.90 1.21 22.53
CA TYR A 165 5.77 0.59 21.82
C TYR A 165 6.14 -0.81 21.31
N PHE A 166 7.34 -1.01 20.77
CA PHE A 166 7.82 -2.32 20.30
C PHE A 166 7.80 -3.38 21.41
N GLN A 167 7.88 -2.96 22.66
CA GLN A 167 7.85 -3.82 23.84
C GLN A 167 6.43 -4.19 24.29
N LYS A 168 5.38 -3.49 23.80
CA LYS A 168 3.99 -3.80 24.13
C LYS A 168 3.60 -5.17 23.56
N ALA A 169 2.79 -5.94 24.33
CA ALA A 169 2.34 -7.27 23.93
C ALA A 169 1.49 -7.24 22.64
N ASN A 170 0.74 -6.17 22.43
CA ASN A 170 -0.09 -5.95 21.24
C ASN A 170 0.63 -5.22 20.11
N TYR A 171 1.96 -5.00 20.18
CA TYR A 171 2.69 -4.53 19.02
C TYR A 171 2.84 -5.67 17.99
N MET A 172 2.58 -5.36 16.70
CA MET A 172 2.64 -6.37 15.64
C MET A 172 4.08 -6.84 15.40
N LYS A 173 4.26 -8.17 15.40
CA LYS A 173 5.54 -8.81 15.11
C LYS A 173 5.36 -9.91 14.06
N ILE A 174 6.31 -10.00 13.15
CA ILE A 174 6.44 -11.10 12.19
C ILE A 174 7.73 -11.84 12.52
N ASN A 175 7.64 -13.13 12.83
CA ASN A 175 8.79 -13.95 13.23
C ASN A 175 9.62 -13.32 14.37
N GLY A 176 8.92 -12.70 15.36
CA GLY A 176 9.55 -12.02 16.49
C GLY A 176 10.08 -10.61 16.21
N LYS A 177 10.10 -10.16 14.97
CA LYS A 177 10.58 -8.84 14.56
C LYS A 177 9.44 -7.82 14.59
N ALA A 178 9.67 -6.63 15.17
CA ALA A 178 8.71 -5.54 15.21
C ALA A 178 8.45 -4.97 13.79
N VAL A 179 7.19 -4.92 13.41
CA VAL A 179 6.79 -4.45 12.05
C VAL A 179 6.81 -2.93 12.00
N VAL A 180 7.51 -2.37 11.03
CA VAL A 180 7.45 -0.94 10.69
C VAL A 180 7.24 -0.78 9.19
N TYR A 181 6.17 -0.09 8.84
CA TYR A 181 5.87 0.33 7.47
C TYR A 181 6.62 1.63 7.18
N MET A 182 7.50 1.64 6.19
CA MET A 182 8.33 2.78 5.83
C MET A 182 7.60 3.62 4.77
N ASN A 183 6.76 4.54 5.21
CA ASN A 183 5.92 5.35 4.31
C ASN A 183 6.79 6.17 3.35
N ASN A 184 6.47 6.10 2.06
CA ASN A 184 7.20 6.79 0.98
C ASN A 184 8.72 6.53 0.98
N SER A 185 9.18 5.34 1.39
CA SER A 185 10.60 5.01 1.49
C SER A 185 11.37 5.08 0.15
N PHE A 186 10.66 5.12 -0.98
CA PHE A 186 11.26 5.44 -2.27
C PHE A 186 11.87 6.86 -2.32
N ASN A 187 11.48 7.75 -1.41
CA ASN A 187 12.04 9.10 -1.21
C ASN A 187 13.12 9.15 -0.11
N LEU A 188 13.44 8.06 0.56
CA LEU A 188 14.55 8.01 1.50
C LEU A 188 15.88 7.91 0.72
N PHE A 189 16.45 9.05 0.42
CA PHE A 189 17.71 9.15 -0.30
C PHE A 189 18.89 9.18 0.67
N ALA A 190 19.75 8.18 0.59
CA ALA A 190 21.02 8.09 1.29
C ALA A 190 22.17 7.94 0.29
N ASN A 191 23.40 8.19 0.70
CA ASN A 191 24.58 7.90 -0.09
C ASN A 191 24.77 6.40 -0.27
N ASP A 192 24.50 5.64 0.80
CA ASP A 192 24.50 4.18 0.83
C ASP A 192 23.28 3.72 1.65
N ASN A 193 22.18 3.40 0.96
CA ASN A 193 20.95 2.94 1.61
C ASN A 193 21.18 1.65 2.43
N PRO A 194 21.82 0.59 1.93
CA PRO A 194 22.14 -0.59 2.71
C PRO A 194 22.90 -0.27 4.01
N ALA A 195 23.90 0.60 3.96
CA ALA A 195 24.66 0.98 5.15
C ALA A 195 23.78 1.72 6.18
N LEU A 196 22.93 2.65 5.75
CA LEU A 196 21.98 3.36 6.61
C LEU A 196 21.03 2.38 7.32
N TYR A 197 20.40 1.48 6.58
CA TYR A 197 19.47 0.49 7.14
C TYR A 197 20.20 -0.52 8.05
N GLN A 198 21.44 -0.89 7.72
CA GLN A 198 22.24 -1.76 8.59
C GLN A 198 22.61 -1.05 9.90
N GLN A 199 22.94 0.24 9.85
CA GLN A 199 23.17 1.05 11.05
C GLN A 199 21.94 1.06 11.95
N LEU A 200 20.75 1.33 11.40
CA LEU A 200 19.49 1.27 12.10
C LEU A 200 19.28 -0.10 12.77
N ARG A 201 19.41 -1.20 12.01
CA ARG A 201 19.21 -2.54 12.52
C ARG A 201 20.20 -2.89 13.64
N THR A 202 21.46 -2.43 13.53
CA THR A 202 22.50 -2.66 14.54
C THR A 202 22.15 -1.94 15.82
N GLN A 203 21.72 -0.68 15.75
CA GLN A 203 21.30 0.10 16.90
C GLN A 203 20.08 -0.54 17.61
N MET A 204 19.06 -0.92 16.85
CA MET A 204 17.85 -1.51 17.43
C MET A 204 18.11 -2.88 18.04
N ARG A 205 19.00 -3.70 17.47
CA ARG A 205 19.45 -4.96 18.10
C ARG A 205 20.17 -4.73 19.42
N ALA A 206 21.00 -3.70 19.50
CA ALA A 206 21.67 -3.34 20.76
C ALA A 206 20.67 -2.97 21.87
N LEU A 207 19.47 -2.48 21.46
CA LEU A 207 18.34 -2.18 22.33
C LEU A 207 17.37 -3.38 22.52
N GLY A 208 17.73 -4.56 22.02
CA GLY A 208 16.94 -5.79 22.17
C GLY A 208 15.76 -5.94 21.20
N VAL A 209 15.73 -5.18 20.10
CA VAL A 209 14.65 -5.22 19.11
C VAL A 209 15.16 -5.58 17.71
N GLU A 210 14.56 -6.60 17.11
CA GLU A 210 14.70 -6.89 15.69
C GLU A 210 13.56 -6.23 14.91
N LEU A 211 13.86 -5.65 13.74
CA LEU A 211 12.89 -4.96 12.90
C LEU A 211 12.49 -5.80 11.68
N TYR A 212 11.19 -5.82 11.36
CA TYR A 212 10.64 -6.24 10.09
C TYR A 212 10.20 -4.97 9.33
N LEU A 213 10.99 -4.55 8.37
CA LEU A 213 10.77 -3.30 7.63
C LEU A 213 10.03 -3.58 6.33
N ILE A 214 8.88 -2.92 6.15
CA ILE A 214 8.10 -2.94 4.90
C ILE A 214 8.38 -1.63 4.17
N GLY A 215 9.20 -1.67 3.12
CA GLY A 215 9.43 -0.50 2.28
C GLY A 215 8.25 -0.20 1.37
N MET A 216 8.15 1.05 0.95
CA MET A 216 7.14 1.48 -0.03
C MET A 216 7.83 1.98 -1.29
N GLN A 217 7.44 1.44 -2.43
CA GLN A 217 7.86 1.84 -3.76
C GLN A 217 6.78 2.66 -4.45
N ASP A 218 7.19 3.53 -5.36
CA ASP A 218 6.28 4.24 -6.28
C ASP A 218 5.42 3.23 -7.07
N PRO A 219 4.11 3.46 -7.22
CA PRO A 219 3.17 2.48 -7.77
C PRO A 219 3.49 1.97 -9.17
N TRP A 220 4.07 2.83 -9.99
CA TRP A 220 4.29 2.53 -11.42
C TRP A 220 5.73 2.28 -11.77
N THR A 221 6.56 2.22 -10.80
CA THR A 221 7.93 1.88 -11.05
C THR A 221 8.02 0.39 -11.33
N PRO A 222 8.53 0.01 -12.52
CA PRO A 222 8.90 -1.37 -12.75
C PRO A 222 9.77 -1.84 -11.59
N THR A 223 9.51 -3.02 -11.09
CA THR A 223 10.19 -3.57 -9.91
C THR A 223 11.71 -3.43 -9.97
N LEU A 224 12.27 -3.47 -11.18
CA LEU A 224 13.71 -3.35 -11.41
C LEU A 224 14.27 -1.93 -11.32
N ARG A 225 13.43 -0.89 -11.43
CA ARG A 225 13.93 0.48 -11.55
C ARG A 225 14.59 1.03 -10.27
N TYR A 226 14.10 0.61 -9.09
CA TYR A 226 14.58 1.10 -7.80
C TYR A 226 15.02 -0.01 -6.84
N ASN A 227 15.16 -1.24 -7.32
CA ASN A 227 15.60 -2.37 -6.50
C ASN A 227 16.89 -2.08 -5.75
N PHE A 228 17.82 -1.35 -6.36
CA PHE A 228 19.07 -0.98 -5.72
C PHE A 228 18.89 -0.20 -4.40
N ARG A 229 17.73 0.46 -4.20
CA ARG A 229 17.43 1.18 -2.96
C ARG A 229 16.94 0.29 -1.83
N PHE A 230 16.40 -0.88 -2.16
CA PHE A 230 15.74 -1.75 -1.20
C PHE A 230 16.48 -3.05 -0.93
N VAL A 231 17.38 -3.45 -1.85
CA VAL A 231 18.22 -4.63 -1.66
C VAL A 231 19.09 -4.45 -0.40
N ASN A 232 19.03 -5.42 0.51
CA ASN A 232 19.67 -5.39 1.83
C ASN A 232 19.17 -4.26 2.78
N CYS A 233 18.04 -3.62 2.47
CA CYS A 233 17.44 -2.57 3.29
C CYS A 233 16.21 -3.07 4.04
N VAL A 234 15.27 -3.70 3.35
CA VAL A 234 13.94 -4.06 3.86
C VAL A 234 13.70 -5.56 3.80
N ASP A 235 12.79 -6.05 4.64
CA ASP A 235 12.36 -7.45 4.64
C ASP A 235 11.22 -7.68 3.63
N ALA A 236 10.41 -6.65 3.43
CA ALA A 236 9.31 -6.67 2.47
C ALA A 236 9.18 -5.34 1.75
N LEU A 237 8.51 -5.36 0.60
CA LEU A 237 8.23 -4.16 -0.20
C LEU A 237 6.78 -4.16 -0.64
N THR A 238 6.13 -3.02 -0.48
CA THR A 238 4.83 -2.72 -1.06
C THR A 238 4.94 -1.65 -2.13
N VAL A 239 3.90 -1.48 -2.92
CA VAL A 239 3.72 -0.31 -3.79
C VAL A 239 2.76 0.66 -3.12
N THR A 240 2.87 1.95 -3.42
CA THR A 240 1.84 2.90 -3.03
C THR A 240 0.50 2.44 -3.57
N ASN A 241 -0.56 2.76 -2.83
CA ASN A 241 -1.90 2.42 -3.26
C ASN A 241 -2.14 2.94 -4.69
N TYR A 242 -2.45 2.03 -5.61
CA TYR A 242 -2.68 2.33 -7.02
C TYR A 242 -3.83 3.32 -7.27
N THR A 243 -4.69 3.50 -6.28
CA THR A 243 -5.78 4.48 -6.34
C THR A 243 -5.28 5.93 -6.37
N LEU A 244 -4.04 6.19 -5.95
CA LEU A 244 -3.40 7.51 -6.05
C LEU A 244 -2.92 7.84 -7.46
N ILE A 245 -3.18 6.98 -8.43
CA ILE A 245 -2.65 7.10 -9.77
C ILE A 245 -3.46 8.10 -10.57
N ASN A 246 -2.71 8.94 -11.29
CA ASN A 246 -3.26 9.98 -12.13
C ASN A 246 -4.35 9.45 -13.07
N LYS A 247 -5.55 9.98 -12.93
CA LYS A 247 -6.76 9.77 -13.69
C LYS A 247 -6.58 9.53 -15.20
N SER A 248 -5.63 10.21 -15.81
CA SER A 248 -5.50 10.21 -17.28
C SER A 248 -5.05 8.87 -17.86
N PHE A 249 -4.53 7.97 -17.05
CA PHE A 249 -3.94 6.73 -17.53
C PHE A 249 -4.81 5.49 -17.26
N TYR A 250 -5.53 5.41 -16.14
CA TYR A 250 -6.18 4.17 -15.67
C TYR A 250 -7.70 4.17 -15.63
N ASP A 251 -8.36 5.31 -15.56
CA ASP A 251 -9.83 5.39 -15.60
C ASP A 251 -10.40 4.82 -16.90
N ARG A 252 -9.59 4.79 -17.92
CA ARG A 252 -9.92 4.27 -19.26
C ARG A 252 -9.50 2.81 -19.43
N PHE A 253 -8.79 2.22 -18.46
CA PHE A 253 -8.34 0.86 -18.60
C PHE A 253 -9.40 -0.13 -18.11
N TYR A 254 -10.21 -0.55 -19.04
CA TYR A 254 -11.08 -1.72 -18.91
C TYR A 254 -10.35 -2.97 -18.35
N PHE A 255 -9.02 -2.97 -18.35
CA PHE A 255 -8.15 -4.07 -17.96
C PHE A 255 -7.37 -3.83 -16.67
N PHE A 256 -7.78 -2.85 -15.86
CA PHE A 256 -7.04 -2.45 -14.67
C PHE A 256 -6.63 -3.63 -13.77
N HIS A 257 -7.56 -4.50 -13.42
CA HIS A 257 -7.27 -5.68 -12.59
C HIS A 257 -6.29 -6.63 -13.26
N LYS A 258 -6.43 -6.87 -14.57
CA LYS A 258 -5.50 -7.72 -15.33
C LYS A 258 -4.10 -7.14 -15.34
N PHE A 259 -3.99 -5.83 -15.52
CA PHE A 259 -2.71 -5.14 -15.50
C PHE A 259 -2.02 -5.25 -14.13
N ILE A 260 -2.77 -4.98 -13.04
CA ILE A 260 -2.23 -5.09 -11.68
C ILE A 260 -1.83 -6.52 -11.35
N ASP A 261 -2.66 -7.50 -11.67
CA ASP A 261 -2.30 -8.91 -11.43
C ASP A 261 -1.05 -9.34 -12.18
N LEU A 262 -0.95 -8.99 -13.48
CA LEU A 262 0.25 -9.26 -14.27
C LEU A 262 1.49 -8.60 -13.68
N ALA A 263 1.38 -7.31 -13.29
CA ALA A 263 2.51 -6.58 -12.70
C ALA A 263 2.96 -7.18 -11.36
N TRP A 264 2.01 -7.59 -10.51
CA TRP A 264 2.32 -8.06 -9.16
C TRP A 264 2.74 -9.52 -9.08
N SER A 265 2.09 -10.42 -9.84
CA SER A 265 2.32 -11.85 -9.72
C SER A 265 2.12 -12.69 -10.99
N GLY A 266 1.44 -12.16 -12.01
CA GLY A 266 0.97 -12.98 -13.13
C GLY A 266 1.88 -13.01 -14.36
N TYR A 267 2.72 -11.96 -14.57
CA TYR A 267 3.47 -11.84 -15.81
C TYR A 267 4.61 -12.86 -15.91
N LYS A 268 4.58 -13.61 -17.03
CA LYS A 268 5.65 -14.50 -17.47
C LYS A 268 5.97 -14.17 -18.92
N ASP A 269 7.22 -14.35 -19.30
CA ASP A 269 7.62 -14.22 -20.71
C ASP A 269 7.23 -15.48 -21.53
N LYS A 270 7.59 -15.49 -22.81
CA LYS A 270 7.35 -16.60 -23.73
C LYS A 270 7.99 -17.94 -23.30
N ASP A 271 9.03 -17.88 -22.50
CA ASP A 271 9.78 -19.04 -21.99
C ASP A 271 9.30 -19.45 -20.58
N GLY A 272 8.25 -18.80 -20.06
CA GLY A 272 7.64 -19.07 -18.74
C GLY A 272 8.40 -18.45 -17.57
N VAL A 273 9.39 -17.58 -17.83
CA VAL A 273 10.15 -16.90 -16.78
C VAL A 273 9.32 -15.77 -16.19
N GLU A 274 9.26 -15.71 -14.87
CA GLU A 274 8.47 -14.71 -14.15
C GLU A 274 9.21 -13.37 -14.03
N TYR A 275 8.57 -12.30 -14.51
CA TYR A 275 9.05 -10.92 -14.46
C TYR A 275 8.05 -9.99 -13.77
N ASN A 276 7.41 -10.48 -12.71
CA ASN A 276 6.49 -9.72 -11.89
C ASN A 276 7.15 -9.26 -10.58
N HIS A 277 6.48 -8.40 -9.81
CA HIS A 277 7.01 -7.86 -8.56
C HIS A 277 7.39 -8.96 -7.58
N LYS A 278 6.47 -9.92 -7.33
CA LYS A 278 6.67 -11.01 -6.38
C LYS A 278 7.92 -11.84 -6.72
N ALA A 279 8.04 -12.29 -7.96
CA ALA A 279 9.17 -13.12 -8.39
C ALA A 279 10.50 -12.35 -8.41
N THR A 280 10.44 -11.07 -8.80
CA THR A 280 11.65 -10.24 -8.88
C THR A 280 12.18 -9.92 -7.48
N LEU A 281 11.33 -9.58 -6.53
CA LEU A 281 11.73 -9.28 -5.15
C LEU A 281 12.23 -10.52 -4.42
N ALA A 282 11.63 -11.68 -4.69
CA ALA A 282 12.05 -12.95 -4.10
C ALA A 282 13.53 -13.29 -4.42
N LYS A 283 14.06 -12.86 -5.57
CA LYS A 283 15.48 -13.02 -5.93
C LYS A 283 16.44 -12.27 -4.97
N TYR A 284 15.93 -11.28 -4.26
CA TYR A 284 16.68 -10.49 -3.29
C TYR A 284 16.27 -10.78 -1.84
N ASN A 285 15.51 -11.86 -1.60
CA ASN A 285 14.94 -12.19 -0.29
C ASN A 285 14.04 -11.07 0.27
N ILE A 286 13.37 -10.32 -0.60
CA ILE A 286 12.38 -9.31 -0.23
C ILE A 286 11.00 -9.89 -0.54
N GLU A 287 10.10 -9.83 0.45
CA GLU A 287 8.72 -10.26 0.27
C GLU A 287 7.88 -9.16 -0.37
N PHE A 288 6.98 -9.51 -1.29
CA PHE A 288 6.01 -8.54 -1.80
C PHE A 288 4.76 -8.52 -0.91
N VAL A 289 4.36 -7.33 -0.49
CA VAL A 289 3.18 -7.07 0.34
C VAL A 289 2.21 -6.21 -0.46
N PRO A 290 1.10 -6.76 -0.98
CA PRO A 290 0.13 -5.98 -1.71
C PRO A 290 -0.63 -5.02 -0.78
N THR A 291 -0.86 -3.79 -1.26
CA THR A 291 -1.74 -2.80 -0.64
C THR A 291 -2.94 -2.57 -1.54
N ILE A 292 -4.15 -2.76 -1.01
CA ILE A 292 -5.41 -2.65 -1.75
C ILE A 292 -6.43 -1.77 -1.02
N SER A 293 -7.38 -1.22 -1.79
CA SER A 293 -8.54 -0.46 -1.28
C SER A 293 -9.83 -0.85 -1.99
N PRO A 294 -11.00 -0.58 -1.34
CA PRO A 294 -12.30 -0.83 -1.98
C PRO A 294 -12.66 0.22 -3.02
N SER A 295 -12.12 1.42 -2.91
CA SER A 295 -12.47 2.59 -3.72
C SER A 295 -11.43 3.69 -3.57
N TYR A 296 -11.59 4.75 -4.33
CA TYR A 296 -10.84 5.99 -4.16
C TYR A 296 -11.62 7.17 -4.73
N ASN A 297 -11.82 8.19 -3.93
CA ASN A 297 -12.40 9.45 -4.34
C ASN A 297 -11.79 10.58 -3.52
N ALA A 298 -10.88 11.33 -4.12
CA ALA A 298 -10.33 12.54 -3.50
C ALA A 298 -11.32 13.70 -3.69
N ILE A 299 -12.30 13.80 -2.82
CA ILE A 299 -13.42 14.76 -2.88
C ILE A 299 -12.92 16.20 -3.03
N ALA A 300 -11.79 16.56 -2.44
CA ALA A 300 -11.19 17.89 -2.52
C ALA A 300 -10.41 18.17 -3.82
N ALA A 301 -10.10 17.14 -4.60
CA ALA A 301 -9.36 17.28 -5.85
C ALA A 301 -10.27 16.82 -6.99
N ALA A 302 -10.37 17.58 -8.06
CA ALA A 302 -11.11 17.18 -9.27
C ALA A 302 -10.43 15.97 -9.98
N ASN A 303 -10.08 14.97 -9.20
CA ASN A 303 -9.40 13.76 -9.62
C ASN A 303 -10.40 12.61 -9.78
N TYR A 304 -9.98 11.62 -10.50
CA TYR A 304 -10.76 10.46 -10.86
C TYR A 304 -11.19 9.65 -9.65
N ASP A 305 -12.45 9.24 -9.70
CA ASP A 305 -13.05 8.42 -8.69
C ASP A 305 -13.09 6.96 -9.16
N ILE A 306 -12.56 6.07 -8.34
CA ILE A 306 -12.87 4.65 -8.41
C ILE A 306 -14.05 4.44 -7.47
N PRO A 307 -15.26 4.24 -7.99
CA PRO A 307 -16.44 4.12 -7.16
C PRO A 307 -16.35 2.90 -6.26
N LYS A 308 -16.93 3.02 -5.08
CA LYS A 308 -17.06 1.92 -4.14
C LYS A 308 -17.93 0.81 -4.75
N ASN A 309 -17.35 -0.39 -4.91
CA ASN A 309 -18.02 -1.52 -5.55
C ASN A 309 -17.53 -2.84 -4.96
N ALA A 310 -18.44 -3.67 -4.52
CA ALA A 310 -18.15 -4.94 -3.87
C ALA A 310 -17.39 -5.94 -4.77
N ASP A 311 -17.77 -6.06 -6.05
CA ASP A 311 -17.11 -7.00 -6.96
C ASP A 311 -15.72 -6.52 -7.37
N TRP A 312 -15.55 -5.21 -7.52
CA TRP A 312 -14.24 -4.59 -7.68
C TRP A 312 -13.33 -4.92 -6.49
N PHE A 313 -13.83 -4.78 -5.26
CA PHE A 313 -13.02 -5.07 -4.07
C PHE A 313 -12.68 -6.55 -3.93
N LYS A 314 -13.63 -7.46 -4.22
CA LYS A 314 -13.34 -8.92 -4.27
C LYS A 314 -12.26 -9.26 -5.29
N ALA A 315 -12.29 -8.63 -6.48
CA ALA A 315 -11.25 -8.81 -7.48
C ALA A 315 -9.87 -8.36 -6.95
N ASN A 316 -9.79 -7.21 -6.28
CA ASN A 316 -8.56 -6.75 -5.62
C ASN A 316 -8.08 -7.72 -4.55
N CYS A 317 -8.98 -8.25 -3.73
CA CYS A 317 -8.63 -9.25 -2.70
C CYS A 317 -8.04 -10.52 -3.33
N ASN A 318 -8.62 -11.02 -4.42
CA ASN A 318 -8.06 -12.17 -5.14
C ASN A 318 -6.65 -11.89 -5.68
N ILE A 319 -6.43 -10.71 -6.29
CA ILE A 319 -5.11 -10.28 -6.77
C ILE A 319 -4.12 -10.18 -5.61
N ALA A 320 -4.53 -9.62 -4.48
CA ALA A 320 -3.69 -9.52 -3.30
C ALA A 320 -3.29 -10.90 -2.75
N ARG A 321 -4.22 -11.88 -2.69
CA ARG A 321 -3.88 -13.26 -2.29
C ARG A 321 -2.83 -13.89 -3.21
N ARG A 322 -2.96 -13.68 -4.51
CA ARG A 322 -1.99 -14.19 -5.50
C ARG A 322 -0.60 -13.58 -5.32
N ALA A 323 -0.59 -12.28 -5.08
CA ALA A 323 0.63 -11.49 -5.03
C ALA A 323 1.36 -11.58 -3.68
N SER A 324 0.66 -11.81 -2.57
CA SER A 324 1.27 -11.86 -1.24
C SER A 324 2.41 -12.88 -1.15
N GLY A 325 3.43 -12.54 -0.36
CA GLY A 325 4.61 -13.36 -0.15
C GLY A 325 4.39 -14.49 0.87
N ALA A 326 5.48 -14.99 1.45
CA ALA A 326 5.48 -16.16 2.34
C ALA A 326 4.70 -15.93 3.64
N ASN A 327 4.77 -14.72 4.20
CA ASN A 327 4.03 -14.36 5.43
C ASN A 327 2.56 -14.05 5.17
N LYS A 328 2.11 -14.13 3.91
CA LYS A 328 0.72 -13.84 3.50
C LYS A 328 0.18 -12.51 4.05
N LEU A 329 1.05 -11.52 4.11
CA LEU A 329 0.71 -10.19 4.59
C LEU A 329 0.04 -9.38 3.47
N VAL A 330 -1.07 -8.75 3.81
CA VAL A 330 -1.83 -7.83 2.94
C VAL A 330 -2.13 -6.56 3.73
N ILE A 331 -2.04 -5.41 3.09
CA ILE A 331 -2.38 -4.12 3.70
C ILE A 331 -3.64 -3.57 3.03
N ILE A 332 -4.57 -3.12 3.86
CA ILE A 332 -5.77 -2.40 3.43
C ILE A 332 -5.53 -0.90 3.63
N ASP A 333 -5.61 -0.15 2.58
CA ASP A 333 -5.59 1.31 2.62
C ASP A 333 -6.98 1.83 2.17
N SER A 334 -7.89 2.05 3.15
CA SER A 334 -7.67 2.18 4.59
C SER A 334 -8.80 1.52 5.41
N PHE A 335 -8.62 1.51 6.75
CA PHE A 335 -9.73 1.19 7.64
C PHE A 335 -10.80 2.31 7.61
N ASN A 336 -10.36 3.58 7.78
CA ASN A 336 -11.25 4.71 8.06
C ASN A 336 -10.87 6.04 7.38
N ASP A 337 -10.26 6.01 6.19
CA ASP A 337 -10.00 7.26 5.44
C ASP A 337 -11.23 7.68 4.64
N TRP A 338 -12.13 8.38 5.30
CA TRP A 338 -13.35 8.93 4.72
C TRP A 338 -13.09 10.09 3.75
N ASN A 339 -11.98 10.80 3.92
CA ASN A 339 -11.61 11.92 3.04
C ASN A 339 -11.21 11.49 1.63
N LEU A 340 -10.71 10.25 1.52
CA LEU A 340 -10.32 9.63 0.25
C LEU A 340 -11.29 8.54 -0.21
N ASP A 341 -12.39 8.29 0.53
CA ASP A 341 -13.35 7.23 0.26
C ASP A 341 -12.73 5.83 0.15
N THR A 342 -11.59 5.61 0.81
CA THR A 342 -10.89 4.31 0.80
C THR A 342 -11.25 3.42 1.99
N GLN A 343 -12.14 3.86 2.87
CA GLN A 343 -12.49 3.16 4.09
C GLN A 343 -13.24 1.85 3.83
N ILE A 344 -12.93 0.85 4.68
CA ILE A 344 -13.73 -0.37 4.83
C ILE A 344 -14.66 -0.31 6.05
N GLU A 345 -14.50 0.68 6.92
CA GLU A 345 -15.35 0.92 8.08
C GLU A 345 -16.83 0.92 7.68
N SER A 346 -17.67 0.39 8.54
CA SER A 346 -19.12 0.31 8.32
C SER A 346 -19.77 1.68 8.11
N ALA A 347 -20.65 1.80 7.12
CA ALA A 347 -21.40 3.01 6.78
C ALA A 347 -22.90 2.79 6.83
N THR A 348 -23.66 3.89 6.91
CA THR A 348 -25.13 3.82 6.91
C THR A 348 -25.70 3.32 5.58
N SER A 349 -25.01 3.52 4.47
CA SER A 349 -25.44 3.16 3.11
C SER A 349 -25.19 1.70 2.76
N TYR A 350 -24.02 1.15 3.13
CA TYR A 350 -23.62 -0.21 2.77
C TYR A 350 -23.46 -1.15 3.98
N GLY A 351 -23.71 -0.65 5.21
CA GLY A 351 -23.53 -1.45 6.43
C GLY A 351 -22.12 -2.03 6.56
N ASP A 352 -22.04 -3.33 6.85
CA ASP A 352 -20.79 -4.08 7.05
C ASP A 352 -20.29 -4.79 5.79
N GLU A 353 -20.75 -4.40 4.60
CA GLU A 353 -20.46 -5.15 3.37
C GLU A 353 -18.97 -5.35 3.15
N TYR A 354 -18.18 -4.29 3.24
CA TYR A 354 -16.72 -4.36 2.99
C TYR A 354 -15.96 -5.10 4.10
N LEU A 355 -16.44 -5.03 5.34
CA LEU A 355 -15.91 -5.82 6.46
C LEU A 355 -16.15 -7.33 6.22
N LYS A 356 -17.36 -7.70 5.78
CA LYS A 356 -17.72 -9.09 5.46
C LYS A 356 -16.92 -9.63 4.26
N ILE A 357 -16.76 -8.81 3.21
CA ILE A 357 -15.93 -9.17 2.06
C ILE A 357 -14.52 -9.45 2.52
N LEU A 358 -13.91 -8.54 3.28
CA LEU A 358 -12.53 -8.69 3.75
C LEU A 358 -12.35 -10.01 4.51
N ARG A 359 -13.26 -10.30 5.45
CA ARG A 359 -13.22 -11.55 6.19
C ARG A 359 -13.32 -12.78 5.28
N ALA A 360 -14.30 -12.79 4.38
CA ALA A 360 -14.51 -13.92 3.45
C ALA A 360 -13.33 -14.16 2.52
N GLU A 361 -12.62 -13.10 2.15
CA GLU A 361 -11.52 -13.15 1.18
C GLU A 361 -10.16 -13.45 1.81
N PHE A 362 -9.99 -13.28 3.15
CA PHE A 362 -8.69 -13.44 3.80
C PHE A 362 -8.67 -14.35 5.01
N LYS A 363 -9.83 -14.81 5.51
CA LYS A 363 -9.91 -15.69 6.66
C LYS A 363 -10.63 -16.98 6.33
N LEU A 364 -10.14 -18.07 6.91
CA LEU A 364 -10.86 -19.34 6.84
C LEU A 364 -12.25 -19.16 7.46
N ASN A 365 -13.27 -19.65 6.78
CA ASN A 365 -14.58 -19.78 7.39
C ASN A 365 -14.45 -20.77 8.56
N GLN A 366 -14.64 -20.31 9.78
CA GLN A 366 -14.87 -21.20 10.90
C GLN A 366 -16.24 -21.87 10.61
N GLN A 367 -16.20 -23.16 10.34
CA GLN A 367 -17.39 -23.99 10.24
C GLN A 367 -18.09 -24.10 11.60
#